data_5ff3e5866e05568a3f241378d4b6c627
#
_entry.id   5ff3e5866e05568a3f241378d4b6c627
#
_cell.length_a   1.000
_cell.length_b   1.000
_cell.length_c   1.000
_cell.angle_alpha   90.00
_cell.angle_beta   90.00
_cell.angle_gamma   90.00
#
_symmetry.space_group_name_H-M   'P 1'
#
loop_
_entity.id
_entity.type
_entity.pdbx_description
1 polymer ?
#
loop_
_entity_poly.entity_id
_entity_poly.type
_entity_poly.pdbx_seq_one_letter_code
_entity_poly.pdbx_strand_id
1 'polypeptide(L)'
;MADSLHTLRTAEDGRVLLDQLRVARSMGTRMKGLLGRRSLDEGEGLAFREKSIHMLFMRMPIDAVFCDGELRVVKVVANLRPWRFAASRSARFVLEIAAGDAGRLGIAPGLQLRAEPPL
;
A
#
# COMPACT_ATOMS: atom_id res chain seq x y z
N MET A 1 -3.34 -8.96 18.19
CA MET A 1 -1.91 -8.91 17.86
C MET A 1 -1.59 -7.62 17.14
N ALA A 2 -0.45 -7.02 17.45
CA ALA A 2 0.00 -5.83 16.78
C ALA A 2 0.38 -6.14 15.32
N ASP A 3 0.18 -5.18 14.45
CA ASP A 3 0.66 -5.26 13.08
C ASP A 3 2.19 -5.22 13.06
N SER A 4 2.79 -5.93 12.12
CA SER A 4 4.24 -5.85 11.93
C SER A 4 4.61 -4.56 11.19
N LEU A 5 5.79 -4.03 11.50
CA LEU A 5 6.33 -2.82 10.89
C LEU A 5 7.51 -3.18 10.01
N HIS A 6 7.51 -2.65 8.78
CA HIS A 6 8.50 -2.99 7.77
C HIS A 6 9.04 -1.73 7.09
N THR A 7 10.19 -1.87 6.46
CA THR A 7 10.73 -0.86 5.54
C THR A 7 10.56 -1.37 4.12
N LEU A 8 10.00 -0.54 3.26
CA LEU A 8 9.83 -0.86 1.84
C LEU A 8 10.94 -0.21 1.03
N ARG A 9 11.62 -1.00 0.22
CA ARG A 9 12.74 -0.56 -0.63
C ARG A 9 12.54 -0.99 -2.06
N THR A 10 13.23 -0.30 -2.98
CA THR A 10 13.43 -0.86 -4.31
C THR A 10 14.42 -2.01 -4.21
N ALA A 11 14.15 -3.11 -4.92
CA ALA A 11 15.02 -4.28 -4.85
C ALA A 11 16.38 -4.04 -5.52
N GLU A 12 16.40 -3.22 -6.58
CA GLU A 12 17.59 -3.02 -7.39
C GLU A 12 18.69 -2.25 -6.65
N ASP A 13 18.38 -1.08 -6.10
CA ASP A 13 19.37 -0.21 -5.48
C ASP A 13 19.17 -0.01 -3.98
N GLY A 14 18.15 -0.64 -3.40
CA GLY A 14 17.88 -0.55 -1.97
C GLY A 14 17.35 0.79 -1.49
N ARG A 15 16.91 1.66 -2.41
CA ARG A 15 16.38 2.97 -2.02
C ARG A 15 15.13 2.80 -1.16
N VAL A 16 15.10 3.50 -0.01
CA VAL A 16 13.96 3.45 0.89
C VAL A 16 12.79 4.24 0.30
N LEU A 17 11.66 3.57 0.17
CA LEU A 17 10.41 4.20 -0.29
C LEU A 17 9.52 4.55 0.89
N LEU A 18 9.32 3.61 1.81
CA LEU A 18 8.54 3.81 3.03
C LEU A 18 9.34 3.24 4.20
N ASP A 19 9.47 3.99 5.27
CA ASP A 19 10.13 3.52 6.48
C ASP A 19 9.14 3.04 7.54
N GLN A 20 7.86 3.23 7.31
CA GLN A 20 6.79 2.85 8.21
C GLN A 20 5.67 2.13 7.46
N LEU A 21 6.01 0.99 6.87
CA LEU A 21 5.03 0.13 6.21
C LEU A 21 4.47 -0.84 7.24
N ARG A 22 3.19 -0.71 7.52
CA ARG A 22 2.48 -1.55 8.47
C ARG A 22 1.74 -2.65 7.71
N VAL A 23 1.82 -3.89 8.18
CA VAL A 23 1.08 -5.00 7.56
C VAL A 23 -0.18 -5.26 8.36
N ALA A 24 -1.33 -4.99 7.76
CA ALA A 24 -2.62 -5.29 8.35
C ALA A 24 -2.99 -6.74 8.05
N ARG A 25 -3.43 -7.47 9.07
CA ARG A 25 -3.76 -8.88 8.92
C ARG A 25 -5.17 -9.11 8.40
N SER A 26 -6.03 -8.11 8.51
CA SER A 26 -7.43 -8.24 8.12
C SER A 26 -7.98 -6.89 7.70
N MET A 27 -9.13 -6.93 7.03
CA MET A 27 -9.85 -5.72 6.66
C MET A 27 -10.26 -4.93 7.91
N GLY A 28 -10.60 -5.61 9.01
CA GLY A 28 -10.92 -4.94 10.27
C GLY A 28 -9.72 -4.15 10.83
N THR A 29 -8.52 -4.72 10.77
CA THR A 29 -7.29 -4.03 11.18
C THR A 29 -7.02 -2.81 10.30
N ARG A 30 -7.20 -2.96 8.99
CA ARG A 30 -7.07 -1.85 8.05
C ARG A 30 -8.04 -0.72 8.40
N MET A 31 -9.28 -1.05 8.66
CA MET A 31 -10.30 -0.07 9.00
C MET A 31 -9.92 0.71 10.26
N LYS A 32 -9.42 0.02 11.29
CA LYS A 32 -8.94 0.68 12.51
C LYS A 32 -7.78 1.62 12.24
N GLY A 33 -6.87 1.24 11.34
CA GLY A 33 -5.68 2.02 11.05
C GLY A 33 -5.97 3.29 10.26
N LEU A 34 -6.94 3.28 9.38
CA LEU A 34 -7.18 4.36 8.42
C LEU A 34 -8.51 5.07 8.59
N LEU A 35 -9.50 4.40 9.18
CA LEU A 35 -10.84 4.98 9.31
C LEU A 35 -10.81 6.26 10.13
N GLY A 36 -11.40 7.31 9.58
CA GLY A 36 -11.45 8.61 10.25
C GLY A 36 -10.21 9.48 10.04
N ARG A 37 -9.11 8.93 9.54
CA ARG A 37 -7.91 9.72 9.23
C ARG A 37 -8.14 10.51 7.94
N ARG A 38 -7.54 11.68 7.87
CA ARG A 38 -7.61 12.56 6.70
C ARG A 38 -6.31 12.66 5.93
N SER A 39 -5.23 12.03 6.43
CA SER A 39 -3.94 12.01 5.78
C SER A 39 -3.10 10.86 6.29
N LEU A 40 -2.13 10.45 5.47
CA LEU A 40 -1.05 9.56 5.87
C LEU A 40 0.22 10.40 5.98
N ASP A 41 1.05 10.07 6.98
CA ASP A 41 2.32 10.76 7.18
C ASP A 41 3.33 10.34 6.11
N GLU A 42 4.37 11.14 5.93
CA GLU A 42 5.45 10.80 5.03
C GLU A 42 6.12 9.49 5.48
N GLY A 43 6.35 8.59 4.52
CA GLY A 43 6.95 7.30 4.80
C GLY A 43 5.99 6.25 5.35
N GLU A 44 4.74 6.63 5.60
CA GLU A 44 3.73 5.73 6.15
C GLU A 44 2.97 5.01 5.03
N GLY A 45 2.70 3.73 5.24
CA GLY A 45 1.86 2.95 4.33
C GLY A 45 1.29 1.74 5.04
N LEU A 46 0.33 1.10 4.37
CA LEU A 46 -0.35 -0.07 4.88
C LEU A 46 -0.36 -1.14 3.80
N ALA A 47 0.04 -2.36 4.16
CA ALA A 47 0.05 -3.50 3.25
C ALA A 47 -0.86 -4.60 3.78
N PHE A 48 -1.51 -5.32 2.87
CA PHE A 48 -2.30 -6.49 3.24
C PHE A 48 -2.46 -7.43 2.05
N ARG A 49 -2.75 -8.69 2.36
CA ARG A 49 -2.91 -9.74 1.35
C ARG A 49 -4.31 -9.73 0.79
N GLU A 50 -4.50 -9.00 -0.30
CA GLU A 50 -5.78 -8.92 -0.99
C GLU A 50 -5.56 -8.65 -2.47
N LYS A 51 -6.59 -8.92 -3.27
CA LYS A 51 -6.63 -8.58 -4.69
C LYS A 51 -7.49 -7.36 -4.98
N SER A 52 -8.21 -6.90 -3.97
CA SER A 52 -9.12 -5.76 -4.12
C SER A 52 -9.21 -5.00 -2.82
N ILE A 53 -9.55 -3.73 -2.94
CA ILE A 53 -9.82 -2.87 -1.79
C ILE A 53 -11.06 -2.03 -2.07
N HIS A 54 -11.74 -1.65 -0.99
CA HIS A 54 -12.80 -0.67 -1.04
C HIS A 54 -12.41 0.53 -0.17
N MET A 55 -12.94 1.69 -0.54
CA MET A 55 -12.72 2.95 0.16
C MET A 55 -13.96 3.40 0.91
N LEU A 56 -14.82 2.45 1.30
CA LEU A 56 -16.04 2.75 2.05
C LEU A 56 -15.68 3.36 3.40
N PHE A 57 -16.35 4.45 3.75
CA PHE A 57 -16.15 5.18 5.00
C PHE A 57 -14.78 5.86 5.15
N MET A 58 -13.97 5.86 4.12
CA MET A 58 -12.69 6.57 4.14
C MET A 58 -12.92 8.07 4.00
N ARG A 59 -11.99 8.88 4.56
CA ARG A 59 -12.05 10.34 4.51
C ARG A 59 -10.92 10.96 3.70
N MET A 60 -10.07 10.14 3.11
CA MET A 60 -8.95 10.62 2.29
C MET A 60 -8.79 9.72 1.08
N PRO A 61 -8.32 10.29 -0.05
CA PRO A 61 -7.89 9.45 -1.16
C PRO A 61 -6.56 8.79 -0.82
N ILE A 62 -6.25 7.71 -1.53
CA ILE A 62 -4.97 7.02 -1.42
C ILE A 62 -4.45 6.66 -2.81
N ASP A 63 -3.16 6.33 -2.88
CA ASP A 63 -2.64 5.59 -4.02
C ASP A 63 -2.65 4.11 -3.63
N ALA A 64 -3.26 3.27 -4.46
CA ALA A 64 -3.31 1.83 -4.25
C ALA A 64 -2.30 1.17 -5.17
N VAL A 65 -1.32 0.50 -4.57
CA VAL A 65 -0.26 -0.21 -5.31
C VAL A 65 -0.51 -1.70 -5.18
N PHE A 66 -0.84 -2.33 -6.29
CA PHE A 66 -1.09 -3.78 -6.34
C PHE A 66 0.20 -4.49 -6.73
N CYS A 67 0.58 -5.50 -5.95
CA CYS A 67 1.80 -6.26 -6.17
C CYS A 67 1.49 -7.75 -6.26
N ASP A 68 2.31 -8.49 -7.01
CA ASP A 68 2.23 -9.95 -7.02
C ASP A 68 2.86 -10.54 -5.75
N GLY A 69 2.95 -11.87 -5.68
CA GLY A 69 3.49 -12.56 -4.51
C GLY A 69 4.97 -12.31 -4.25
N GLU A 70 5.70 -11.79 -5.22
CA GLU A 70 7.11 -11.46 -5.11
C GLU A 70 7.35 -9.95 -4.91
N LEU A 71 6.27 -9.19 -4.68
CA LEU A 71 6.29 -7.74 -4.52
C LEU A 71 6.70 -6.97 -5.77
N ARG A 72 6.47 -7.54 -6.94
CA ARG A 72 6.57 -6.77 -8.18
C ARG A 72 5.25 -6.01 -8.37
N VAL A 73 5.35 -4.73 -8.66
CA VAL A 73 4.17 -3.90 -8.89
C VAL A 73 3.49 -4.31 -10.19
N VAL A 74 2.20 -4.63 -10.12
CA VAL A 74 1.41 -5.05 -11.29
C VAL A 74 0.39 -4.00 -11.71
N LYS A 75 -0.03 -3.12 -10.78
CA LYS A 75 -1.01 -2.08 -11.07
C LYS A 75 -0.91 -0.97 -10.04
N VAL A 76 -1.05 0.27 -10.48
CA VAL A 76 -1.15 1.42 -9.58
C VAL A 76 -2.43 2.17 -9.91
N VAL A 77 -3.25 2.41 -8.90
CA VAL A 77 -4.43 3.26 -9.01
C VAL A 77 -4.17 4.50 -8.19
N ALA A 78 -3.80 5.58 -8.88
CA ALA A 78 -3.48 6.84 -8.24
C ALA A 78 -4.76 7.58 -7.84
N ASN A 79 -4.71 8.23 -6.70
CA ASN A 79 -5.79 9.07 -6.19
C ASN A 79 -7.14 8.34 -6.15
N LEU A 80 -7.14 7.14 -5.56
CA LEU A 80 -8.38 6.37 -5.36
C LEU A 80 -9.19 7.08 -4.27
N ARG A 81 -10.35 7.58 -4.66
CA ARG A 81 -11.18 8.43 -3.79
C ARG A 81 -12.02 7.62 -2.81
N PRO A 82 -12.45 8.25 -1.70
CA PRO A 82 -13.42 7.62 -0.81
C PRO A 82 -14.65 7.08 -1.57
N TRP A 83 -15.19 5.98 -1.06
CA TRP A 83 -16.37 5.28 -1.60
C TRP A 83 -16.15 4.59 -2.94
N ARG A 84 -14.93 4.58 -3.47
CA ARG A 84 -14.55 3.83 -4.66
C ARG A 84 -13.92 2.51 -4.28
N PHE A 85 -13.62 1.70 -5.27
CA PHE A 85 -12.89 0.45 -5.09
C PHE A 85 -11.97 0.19 -6.28
N ALA A 86 -11.00 -0.70 -6.07
CA ALA A 86 -10.07 -1.11 -7.12
C ALA A 86 -9.67 -2.56 -6.91
N ALA A 87 -9.25 -3.22 -7.97
CA ALA A 87 -8.87 -4.62 -7.94
C ALA A 87 -7.83 -4.95 -9.00
N SER A 88 -7.09 -6.03 -8.77
CA SER A 88 -6.18 -6.61 -9.76
C SER A 88 -6.15 -8.12 -9.56
N ARG A 89 -6.44 -8.88 -10.63
CA ARG A 89 -6.48 -10.34 -10.56
C ARG A 89 -5.12 -10.97 -10.28
N SER A 90 -4.05 -10.32 -10.72
CA SER A 90 -2.69 -10.82 -10.52
C SER A 90 -2.08 -10.40 -9.18
N ALA A 91 -2.77 -9.58 -8.42
CA ALA A 91 -2.26 -9.11 -7.14
C ALA A 91 -2.32 -10.20 -6.07
N ARG A 92 -1.38 -10.12 -5.14
CA ARG A 92 -1.37 -10.87 -3.87
C ARG A 92 -1.33 -9.91 -2.70
N PHE A 93 -0.78 -8.72 -2.91
CA PHE A 93 -0.67 -7.67 -1.90
C PHE A 93 -1.21 -6.37 -2.46
N VAL A 94 -1.82 -5.58 -1.58
CA VAL A 94 -2.16 -4.20 -1.86
C VAL A 94 -1.42 -3.33 -0.86
N LEU A 95 -0.75 -2.30 -1.37
CA LEU A 95 -0.12 -1.28 -0.53
C LEU A 95 -0.95 -0.01 -0.66
N GLU A 96 -1.33 0.56 0.48
CA GLU A 96 -2.05 1.83 0.53
C GLU A 96 -1.09 2.90 1.04
N ILE A 97 -0.86 3.91 0.22
CA ILE A 97 0.04 5.02 0.52
C ILE A 97 -0.67 6.34 0.25
N ALA A 98 -0.09 7.43 0.69
CA ALA A 98 -0.70 8.75 0.51
C ALA A 98 -0.90 9.05 -0.97
N ALA A 99 -2.01 9.72 -1.29
CA ALA A 99 -2.29 10.11 -2.66
C ALA A 99 -1.17 11.01 -3.20
N GLY A 100 -0.64 10.67 -4.38
CA GLY A 100 0.48 11.35 -4.99
C GLY A 100 1.84 10.71 -4.71
N ASP A 101 1.94 9.84 -3.70
CA ASP A 101 3.22 9.24 -3.32
C ASP A 101 3.73 8.23 -4.35
N ALA A 102 2.85 7.53 -5.06
CA ALA A 102 3.31 6.60 -6.09
C ALA A 102 4.12 7.33 -7.16
N GLY A 103 3.61 8.47 -7.64
CA GLY A 103 4.33 9.28 -8.62
C GLY A 103 5.61 9.88 -8.06
N ARG A 104 5.53 10.44 -6.85
CA ARG A 104 6.68 11.06 -6.19
C ARG A 104 7.81 10.07 -5.94
N LEU A 105 7.46 8.83 -5.58
CA LEU A 105 8.44 7.79 -5.25
C LEU A 105 8.87 6.95 -6.47
N GLY A 106 8.28 7.19 -7.63
CA GLY A 106 8.60 6.42 -8.83
C GLY A 106 8.03 5.00 -8.82
N ILE A 107 6.93 4.78 -8.10
CA ILE A 107 6.29 3.46 -8.04
C ILE A 107 5.36 3.32 -9.25
N ALA A 108 5.66 2.35 -10.09
CA ALA A 108 4.92 2.10 -11.32
C ALA A 108 4.93 0.59 -11.62
N PRO A 109 4.00 0.10 -12.47
CA PRO A 109 4.01 -1.31 -12.85
C PRO A 109 5.36 -1.74 -13.39
N GLY A 110 5.81 -2.91 -12.95
CA GLY A 110 7.12 -3.48 -13.31
C GLY A 110 8.21 -3.24 -12.27
N LEU A 111 8.02 -2.29 -11.36
CA LEU A 111 9.01 -2.03 -10.32
C LEU A 111 9.06 -3.20 -9.35
N GLN A 112 10.27 -3.69 -9.05
CA GLN A 112 10.48 -4.74 -8.06
C GLN A 112 10.74 -4.10 -6.69
N LEU A 113 9.91 -4.46 -5.73
CA LEU A 113 10.02 -3.98 -4.35
C LEU A 113 10.60 -5.07 -3.46
N ARG A 114 11.07 -4.64 -2.28
CA ARG A 114 11.54 -5.53 -1.23
C ARG A 114 11.11 -4.95 0.11
N ALA A 115 10.59 -5.80 0.98
CA ALA A 115 10.23 -5.41 2.34
C ALA A 115 11.20 -6.03 3.34
N GLU A 116 11.55 -5.28 4.36
CA GLU A 116 12.44 -5.72 5.44
C GLU A 116 11.80 -5.46 6.80
N PRO A 117 11.50 -6.49 7.60
CA PRO A 117 11.53 -7.91 7.20
C PRO A 117 10.53 -8.23 6.11
N PRO A 118 10.64 -9.40 5.46
CA PRO A 118 9.69 -9.78 4.39
C PRO A 118 8.24 -9.81 4.88
N LEU A 119 7.34 -9.53 3.95
CA LEU A 119 5.90 -9.54 4.24
C LEU A 119 5.39 -10.97 4.43
#